data_eb7542c895d18548a17bf8b7f583f385
#
_entry.id   eb7542c895d18548a17bf8b7f583f385
#
_cell.length_a   1.000
_cell.length_b   1.000
_cell.length_c   1.000
_cell.angle_alpha   90.00
_cell.angle_beta   90.00
_cell.angle_gamma   90.00
#
_symmetry.space_group_name_H-M   'P 1'
#
loop_
_entity.id
_entity.type
_entity.pdbx_description
1 polymer ?
#
loop_
_entity_poly.entity_id
_entity_poly.type
_entity_poly.pdbx_seq_one_letter_code
_entity_poly.pdbx_strand_id
1 'polypeptide(L)'
;MDIYDFTHYLLMVNREPNENNPSLKRLIEAVKDMQKESEKGIKEVSKTSAKESEKGIKDEAVKKLHFDEIKKLIDESPRTGSSMPILGMQNLNAEAVEYIQKNHKRIAVEKIEPSFAKDLKLKYPDDARAVIDYQAINHILKEHKNLSFEDIANYRELSKQANETLKLKDNQNRPAVASFNQIDGFFVVVEQVSNAKNELMLKTMYKARGNYKDSLIYKRTLAKSQNSN
;
A
#
# COMPACT_ATOMS: atom_id res chain seq x y z
N MET A 1 11.40 -15.65 4.06
CA MET A 1 10.09 -16.23 4.47
C MET A 1 9.92 -15.83 5.92
N ASP A 2 8.97 -14.95 6.20
CA ASP A 2 8.69 -14.43 7.53
C ASP A 2 8.02 -15.51 8.37
N ILE A 3 8.17 -15.45 9.70
CA ILE A 3 7.56 -16.38 10.67
C ILE A 3 6.03 -16.41 10.53
N TYR A 4 5.41 -15.28 10.11
CA TYR A 4 3.97 -15.17 9.81
C TYR A 4 3.59 -15.94 8.54
N ASP A 5 4.38 -15.87 7.49
CA ASP A 5 4.19 -16.61 6.24
C ASP A 5 4.26 -18.11 6.46
N PHE A 6 5.19 -18.55 7.31
CA PHE A 6 5.37 -19.96 7.65
C PHE A 6 4.20 -20.51 8.49
N THR A 7 3.68 -19.71 9.44
CA THR A 7 2.52 -20.11 10.26
C THR A 7 1.25 -20.17 9.41
N HIS A 8 1.07 -19.23 8.48
CA HIS A 8 -0.06 -19.22 7.55
C HIS A 8 0.00 -20.38 6.56
N TYR A 9 1.19 -20.71 6.07
CA TYR A 9 1.43 -21.87 5.21
C TYR A 9 1.10 -23.19 5.94
N LEU A 10 1.50 -23.34 7.19
CA LEU A 10 1.18 -24.53 8.00
C LEU A 10 -0.33 -24.69 8.26
N LEU A 11 -1.06 -23.59 8.44
CA LEU A 11 -2.52 -23.61 8.59
C LEU A 11 -3.25 -23.94 7.27
N MET A 12 -2.69 -23.55 6.13
CA MET A 12 -3.26 -23.82 4.80
C MET A 12 -3.03 -25.28 4.35
N VAL A 13 -1.88 -25.87 4.68
CA VAL A 13 -1.53 -27.24 4.29
C VAL A 13 -2.29 -28.27 5.13
N ASN A 14 -2.81 -27.89 6.30
CA ASN A 14 -3.46 -28.82 7.24
C ASN A 14 -5.00 -28.67 7.24
N ARG A 15 -5.64 -28.91 6.09
CA ARG A 15 -7.11 -28.88 5.96
C ARG A 15 -7.84 -30.06 6.59
N GLU A 16 -7.11 -31.05 7.17
CA GLU A 16 -7.71 -32.09 8.00
C GLU A 16 -6.96 -32.21 9.32
N PRO A 17 -7.65 -32.09 10.48
CA PRO A 17 -7.01 -32.22 11.78
C PRO A 17 -6.73 -33.68 12.06
N ASN A 18 -5.58 -34.17 11.66
CA ASN A 18 -5.06 -35.44 12.16
C ASN A 18 -4.33 -35.17 13.48
N GLU A 19 -5.08 -35.24 14.60
CA GLU A 19 -4.63 -34.94 15.95
C GLU A 19 -3.48 -35.86 16.47
N ASN A 20 -3.06 -36.84 15.69
CA ASN A 20 -2.08 -37.87 16.09
C ASN A 20 -0.74 -37.80 15.37
N ASN A 21 -0.32 -36.65 14.80
CA ASN A 21 1.02 -36.54 14.24
C ASN A 21 2.01 -35.96 15.26
N PRO A 22 2.90 -36.80 15.88
CA PRO A 22 3.85 -36.34 16.90
C PRO A 22 4.84 -35.30 16.39
N SER A 23 5.16 -35.31 15.10
CA SER A 23 6.09 -34.36 14.48
C SER A 23 5.48 -32.97 14.37
N LEU A 24 4.17 -32.87 14.13
CA LEU A 24 3.46 -31.60 14.07
C LEU A 24 3.34 -30.94 15.45
N LYS A 25 3.10 -31.73 16.51
CA LYS A 25 3.08 -31.24 17.89
C LYS A 25 4.42 -30.66 18.29
N ARG A 26 5.53 -31.34 18.00
CA ARG A 26 6.88 -30.84 18.27
C ARG A 26 7.20 -29.56 17.50
N LEU A 27 6.73 -29.42 16.27
CA LEU A 27 6.94 -28.22 15.47
C LEU A 27 6.16 -27.03 16.04
N ILE A 28 4.91 -27.23 16.46
CA ILE A 28 4.08 -26.20 17.11
C ILE A 28 4.68 -25.76 18.44
N GLU A 29 5.22 -26.68 19.25
CA GLU A 29 5.92 -26.33 20.48
C GLU A 29 7.20 -25.54 20.20
N ALA A 30 8.01 -25.96 19.24
CA ALA A 30 9.23 -25.23 18.86
C ALA A 30 8.96 -23.80 18.36
N VAL A 31 7.86 -23.58 17.59
CA VAL A 31 7.46 -22.23 17.16
C VAL A 31 6.98 -21.38 18.34
N LYS A 32 6.24 -21.96 19.30
CA LYS A 32 5.83 -21.24 20.52
C LYS A 32 7.00 -20.86 21.42
N ASP A 33 8.02 -21.71 21.51
CA ASP A 33 9.22 -21.42 22.30
C ASP A 33 10.08 -20.33 21.63
N MET A 34 10.21 -20.34 20.30
CA MET A 34 10.87 -19.24 19.56
C MET A 34 10.13 -17.90 19.69
N GLN A 35 8.79 -17.92 19.75
CA GLN A 35 8.02 -16.69 20.01
C GLN A 35 8.27 -16.14 21.41
N LYS A 36 8.34 -17.01 22.44
CA LYS A 36 8.65 -16.60 23.81
C LYS A 36 10.07 -16.06 23.98
N GLU A 37 11.05 -16.63 23.27
CA GLU A 37 12.43 -16.13 23.28
C GLU A 37 12.56 -14.77 22.55
N SER A 38 11.84 -14.59 21.44
CA SER A 38 11.76 -13.31 20.73
C SER A 38 11.15 -12.21 21.61
N GLU A 39 10.07 -12.52 22.35
CA GLU A 39 9.45 -11.56 23.28
C GLU A 39 10.34 -11.23 24.49
N LYS A 40 11.17 -12.16 24.97
CA LYS A 40 12.16 -11.91 26.03
C LYS A 40 13.31 -11.04 25.53
N GLY A 41 13.82 -11.31 24.32
CA GLY A 41 14.88 -10.50 23.69
C GLY A 41 14.47 -9.05 23.49
N ILE A 42 13.21 -8.79 23.09
CA ILE A 42 12.65 -7.43 22.94
C ILE A 42 12.56 -6.70 24.30
N LYS A 43 12.26 -7.42 25.40
CA LYS A 43 12.19 -6.82 26.75
C LYS A 43 13.56 -6.52 27.37
N GLU A 44 14.63 -7.23 27.01
CA GLU A 44 15.99 -6.94 27.49
C GLU A 44 16.68 -5.84 26.71
N VAL A 45 16.47 -5.74 25.38
CA VAL A 45 17.00 -4.65 24.55
C VAL A 45 16.38 -3.30 24.94
N SER A 46 15.14 -3.28 25.43
CA SER A 46 14.49 -2.03 25.87
C SER A 46 14.99 -1.46 27.20
N LYS A 47 15.79 -2.20 27.98
CA LYS A 47 16.37 -1.74 29.25
C LYS A 47 17.79 -1.23 29.14
N THR A 48 18.53 -1.53 28.07
CA THR A 48 19.95 -1.16 27.92
C THR A 48 20.21 0.03 27.00
N SER A 49 19.20 0.50 26.23
CA SER A 49 19.32 1.62 25.28
C SER A 49 18.84 2.99 25.79
N ALA A 50 18.66 3.17 27.10
CA ALA A 50 18.18 4.42 27.68
C ALA A 50 19.28 5.45 28.01
N LYS A 51 20.46 5.37 27.36
CA LYS A 51 21.47 6.45 27.39
C LYS A 51 22.33 6.38 26.13
N GLU A 52 22.19 7.41 25.30
CA GLU A 52 22.95 7.79 24.09
C GLU A 52 22.20 7.51 22.77
N SER A 53 21.52 8.51 22.36
CA SER A 53 21.49 9.22 21.06
C SER A 53 20.11 9.80 20.76
N GLU A 54 19.85 10.96 21.34
CA GLU A 54 18.88 11.90 20.76
C GLU A 54 19.48 12.45 19.46
N LYS A 55 19.11 11.85 18.32
CA LYS A 55 18.93 12.51 17.02
C LYS A 55 18.59 11.46 15.97
N GLY A 56 17.37 11.51 15.46
CA GLY A 56 17.02 10.86 14.21
C GLY A 56 15.90 9.83 14.34
N ILE A 57 14.77 10.18 13.75
CA ILE A 57 13.65 9.33 13.36
C ILE A 57 12.83 8.79 14.54
N LYS A 58 11.87 9.61 14.99
CA LYS A 58 10.69 9.10 15.70
C LYS A 58 9.89 8.26 14.69
N ASP A 59 10.00 6.94 14.78
CA ASP A 59 8.92 6.05 14.38
C ASP A 59 7.74 6.37 15.30
N GLU A 60 6.91 7.32 14.87
CA GLU A 60 5.59 7.49 15.48
C GLU A 60 4.89 6.15 15.27
N ALA A 61 4.63 5.44 16.36
CA ALA A 61 3.77 4.28 16.37
C ALA A 61 2.46 4.70 15.70
N VAL A 62 2.22 4.23 14.48
CA VAL A 62 1.19 4.76 13.58
C VAL A 62 -0.16 4.44 14.21
N LYS A 63 -0.80 5.43 14.80
CA LYS A 63 -2.06 5.31 15.54
C LYS A 63 -3.17 4.84 14.59
N LYS A 64 -3.80 3.71 14.91
CA LYS A 64 -5.03 3.30 14.25
C LYS A 64 -6.16 4.20 14.74
N LEU A 65 -6.75 4.97 13.82
CA LEU A 65 -7.80 5.94 14.11
C LEU A 65 -9.17 5.27 14.19
N HIS A 66 -10.06 5.84 15.02
CA HIS A 66 -11.48 5.53 14.99
C HIS A 66 -12.12 6.09 13.72
N PHE A 67 -13.20 5.46 13.23
CA PHE A 67 -13.82 5.87 11.97
C PHE A 67 -14.31 7.33 11.97
N ASP A 68 -14.76 7.85 13.11
CA ASP A 68 -15.16 9.25 13.23
C ASP A 68 -13.98 10.22 13.13
N GLU A 69 -12.80 9.83 13.63
CA GLU A 69 -11.55 10.59 13.44
C GLU A 69 -11.12 10.58 11.97
N ILE A 70 -11.29 9.43 11.28
CA ILE A 70 -11.04 9.29 9.83
C ILE A 70 -11.95 10.22 9.03
N LYS A 71 -13.26 10.22 9.31
CA LYS A 71 -14.23 11.13 8.66
C LYS A 71 -13.84 12.59 8.84
N LYS A 72 -13.52 12.97 10.08
CA LYS A 72 -13.09 14.33 10.38
C LYS A 72 -11.87 14.76 9.57
N LEU A 73 -10.84 13.92 9.50
CA LEU A 73 -9.66 14.19 8.68
C LEU A 73 -9.99 14.34 7.19
N ILE A 74 -10.88 13.49 6.67
CA ILE A 74 -11.33 13.55 5.28
C ILE A 74 -12.13 14.81 5.01
N ASP A 75 -13.02 15.20 5.93
CA ASP A 75 -13.88 16.38 5.77
C ASP A 75 -13.11 17.70 5.84
N GLU A 76 -12.11 17.77 6.71
CA GLU A 76 -11.23 18.93 6.89
C GLU A 76 -10.11 19.00 5.82
N SER A 77 -9.96 17.96 4.99
CA SER A 77 -8.92 17.89 3.97
C SER A 77 -9.15 18.93 2.88
N PRO A 78 -8.20 19.86 2.67
CA PRO A 78 -8.26 20.77 1.53
C PRO A 78 -8.08 20.00 0.22
N ARG A 79 -8.56 20.56 -0.88
CA ARG A 79 -8.50 19.88 -2.18
C ARG A 79 -7.09 19.71 -2.72
N THR A 80 -6.14 20.51 -2.28
CA THR A 80 -4.74 20.46 -2.75
C THR A 80 -3.79 21.07 -1.72
N GLY A 81 -2.52 20.73 -1.82
CA GLY A 81 -1.44 21.42 -1.14
C GLY A 81 -0.89 20.69 0.09
N SER A 82 0.17 21.28 0.64
CA SER A 82 0.93 20.73 1.78
C SER A 82 0.17 20.72 3.11
N SER A 83 -0.93 21.48 3.21
CA SER A 83 -1.84 21.47 4.36
C SER A 83 -2.82 20.29 4.37
N MET A 84 -2.88 19.47 3.30
CA MET A 84 -3.71 18.27 3.27
C MET A 84 -3.24 17.29 4.37
N PRO A 85 -4.10 16.87 5.32
CA PRO A 85 -3.72 15.91 6.33
C PRO A 85 -3.37 14.56 5.70
N ILE A 86 -2.50 13.80 6.36
CA ILE A 86 -2.13 12.45 5.96
C ILE A 86 -2.95 11.47 6.78
N LEU A 87 -3.76 10.67 6.09
CA LEU A 87 -4.62 9.67 6.72
C LEU A 87 -3.81 8.52 7.34
N GLY A 88 -2.71 8.12 6.68
CA GLY A 88 -1.97 6.90 6.96
C GLY A 88 -2.57 5.69 6.24
N MET A 89 -1.72 4.84 5.66
CA MET A 89 -2.16 3.66 4.89
C MET A 89 -3.03 2.71 5.74
N GLN A 90 -2.67 2.52 7.02
CA GLN A 90 -3.40 1.66 7.96
C GLN A 90 -4.81 2.16 8.31
N ASN A 91 -5.11 3.42 8.04
CA ASN A 91 -6.43 4.04 8.26
C ASN A 91 -7.27 4.12 6.98
N LEU A 92 -6.67 3.85 5.82
CA LEU A 92 -7.39 3.74 4.55
C LEU A 92 -8.00 2.33 4.45
N ASN A 93 -9.19 2.15 4.98
CA ASN A 93 -9.96 0.92 4.91
C ASN A 93 -11.16 1.05 3.95
N ALA A 94 -11.92 -0.02 3.75
CA ALA A 94 -13.09 -0.03 2.86
C ALA A 94 -14.13 1.05 3.20
N GLU A 95 -14.38 1.29 4.49
CA GLU A 95 -15.33 2.31 4.95
C GLU A 95 -14.83 3.73 4.63
N ALA A 96 -13.52 3.98 4.78
CA ALA A 96 -12.91 5.27 4.43
C ALA A 96 -12.98 5.52 2.91
N VAL A 97 -12.72 4.50 2.08
CA VAL A 97 -12.82 4.59 0.62
C VAL A 97 -14.26 4.86 0.20
N GLU A 98 -15.22 4.15 0.78
CA GLU A 98 -16.66 4.38 0.53
C GLU A 98 -17.08 5.81 0.95
N TYR A 99 -16.59 6.28 2.10
CA TYR A 99 -16.87 7.62 2.59
C TYR A 99 -16.32 8.72 1.65
N ILE A 100 -15.07 8.55 1.18
CA ILE A 100 -14.44 9.44 0.19
C ILE A 100 -15.29 9.49 -1.09
N GLN A 101 -15.74 8.34 -1.55
CA GLN A 101 -16.57 8.24 -2.76
C GLN A 101 -17.90 8.96 -2.62
N LYS A 102 -18.69 8.63 -1.57
CA LYS A 102 -20.03 9.15 -1.34
C LYS A 102 -20.07 10.66 -1.08
N ASN A 103 -19.04 11.18 -0.42
CA ASN A 103 -18.97 12.59 -0.03
C ASN A 103 -18.11 13.45 -0.97
N HIS A 104 -17.72 12.90 -2.14
CA HIS A 104 -16.93 13.59 -3.16
C HIS A 104 -15.63 14.23 -2.61
N LYS A 105 -14.97 13.50 -1.72
CA LYS A 105 -13.77 13.95 -1.02
C LYS A 105 -12.47 13.46 -1.68
N ARG A 106 -11.37 13.95 -1.14
CA ARG A 106 -10.01 13.48 -1.44
C ARG A 106 -9.12 13.67 -0.21
N ILE A 107 -8.07 12.85 -0.10
CA ILE A 107 -7.14 12.91 1.02
C ILE A 107 -5.77 12.38 0.62
N ALA A 108 -4.71 12.88 1.27
CA ALA A 108 -3.40 12.28 1.20
C ALA A 108 -3.37 11.00 2.06
N VAL A 109 -2.83 9.93 1.49
CA VAL A 109 -2.72 8.64 2.18
C VAL A 109 -1.39 8.54 2.93
N GLU A 110 -0.29 8.96 2.27
CA GLU A 110 1.04 8.99 2.86
C GLU A 110 1.92 10.05 2.20
N LYS A 111 3.07 10.35 2.82
CA LYS A 111 4.18 11.00 2.12
C LYS A 111 4.89 10.00 1.23
N ILE A 112 5.24 10.44 0.04
CA ILE A 112 6.04 9.64 -0.89
C ILE A 112 7.50 9.70 -0.43
N GLU A 113 8.22 8.57 -0.55
CA GLU A 113 9.65 8.54 -0.30
C GLU A 113 10.38 9.62 -1.14
N PRO A 114 11.20 10.49 -0.53
CA PRO A 114 11.84 11.61 -1.24
C PRO A 114 12.69 11.19 -2.45
N SER A 115 13.36 10.04 -2.38
CA SER A 115 14.11 9.46 -3.48
C SER A 115 13.21 9.16 -4.68
N PHE A 116 12.06 8.52 -4.44
CA PHE A 116 11.08 8.21 -5.46
C PHE A 116 10.38 9.47 -6.00
N ALA A 117 10.09 10.44 -5.14
CA ALA A 117 9.52 11.72 -5.56
C ALA A 117 10.47 12.52 -6.47
N LYS A 118 11.79 12.53 -6.19
CA LYS A 118 12.85 13.08 -7.06
C LYS A 118 12.88 12.38 -8.41
N ASP A 119 12.80 11.07 -8.38
CA ASP A 119 12.81 10.23 -9.57
C ASP A 119 11.57 10.47 -10.48
N LEU A 120 10.45 10.85 -9.88
CA LEU A 120 9.23 11.31 -10.57
C LEU A 120 9.27 12.78 -10.98
N LYS A 121 10.35 13.50 -10.67
CA LYS A 121 10.53 14.95 -10.93
C LYS A 121 9.46 15.81 -10.27
N LEU A 122 8.97 15.42 -9.07
CA LEU A 122 8.08 16.23 -8.28
C LEU A 122 8.80 17.45 -7.73
N LYS A 123 8.10 18.60 -7.67
CA LYS A 123 8.70 19.91 -7.38
C LYS A 123 9.29 20.00 -5.97
N TYR A 124 8.61 19.41 -4.99
CA TYR A 124 9.01 19.41 -3.58
C TYR A 124 9.03 17.96 -3.08
N PRO A 125 10.14 17.23 -3.30
CA PRO A 125 10.22 15.79 -3.00
C PRO A 125 9.92 15.45 -1.54
N ASP A 126 10.38 16.26 -0.60
CA ASP A 126 10.22 15.99 0.84
C ASP A 126 8.77 16.20 1.35
N ASP A 127 7.92 16.82 0.54
CA ASP A 127 6.51 17.07 0.86
C ASP A 127 5.54 16.48 -0.20
N ALA A 128 6.05 15.63 -1.08
CA ALA A 128 5.23 14.95 -2.08
C ALA A 128 4.30 13.91 -1.42
N ARG A 129 3.06 13.80 -1.90
CA ARG A 129 2.03 12.97 -1.27
C ARG A 129 1.34 12.05 -2.25
N ALA A 130 1.06 10.84 -1.80
CA ALA A 130 0.16 9.92 -2.47
C ALA A 130 -1.28 10.27 -2.10
N VAL A 131 -2.14 10.44 -3.09
CA VAL A 131 -3.51 10.97 -2.91
C VAL A 131 -4.53 10.04 -3.55
N ILE A 132 -5.64 9.84 -2.86
CA ILE A 132 -6.85 9.19 -3.38
C ILE A 132 -7.99 10.20 -3.46
N ASP A 133 -8.81 10.13 -4.51
CA ASP A 133 -10.00 10.96 -4.65
C ASP A 133 -11.22 10.15 -5.14
N TYR A 134 -12.41 10.74 -4.97
CA TYR A 134 -13.68 10.10 -5.35
C TYR A 134 -13.80 9.83 -6.85
N GLN A 135 -13.13 10.60 -7.71
CA GLN A 135 -13.21 10.41 -9.16
C GLN A 135 -12.49 9.13 -9.58
N ALA A 136 -11.32 8.87 -8.99
CA ALA A 136 -10.58 7.63 -9.21
C ALA A 136 -11.38 6.43 -8.71
N ILE A 137 -11.94 6.51 -7.50
CA ILE A 137 -12.77 5.43 -6.92
C ILE A 137 -13.98 5.14 -7.81
N ASN A 138 -14.72 6.16 -8.23
CA ASN A 138 -15.87 6.01 -9.13
C ASN A 138 -15.48 5.38 -10.46
N HIS A 139 -14.35 5.83 -11.04
CA HIS A 139 -13.84 5.28 -12.29
C HIS A 139 -13.50 3.79 -12.13
N ILE A 140 -12.77 3.42 -11.06
CA ILE A 140 -12.35 2.04 -10.80
C ILE A 140 -13.58 1.13 -10.65
N LEU A 141 -14.54 1.49 -9.80
CA LEU A 141 -15.72 0.67 -9.54
C LEU A 141 -16.65 0.55 -10.76
N LYS A 142 -16.68 1.59 -11.61
CA LYS A 142 -17.48 1.56 -12.84
C LYS A 142 -16.86 0.66 -13.92
N GLU A 143 -15.57 0.80 -14.16
CA GLU A 143 -14.87 0.13 -15.27
C GLU A 143 -14.32 -1.26 -14.87
N HIS A 144 -14.08 -1.49 -13.58
CA HIS A 144 -13.44 -2.71 -13.04
C HIS A 144 -14.30 -3.34 -11.93
N LYS A 145 -15.45 -3.91 -12.32
CA LYS A 145 -16.48 -4.44 -11.41
C LYS A 145 -16.02 -5.60 -10.51
N ASN A 146 -14.85 -6.15 -10.77
CA ASN A 146 -14.22 -7.20 -9.96
C ASN A 146 -13.33 -6.67 -8.84
N LEU A 147 -13.25 -5.35 -8.68
CA LEU A 147 -12.57 -4.66 -7.56
C LEU A 147 -13.59 -4.21 -6.52
N SER A 148 -13.22 -4.34 -5.26
CA SER A 148 -13.98 -3.89 -4.10
C SER A 148 -13.40 -2.61 -3.48
N PHE A 149 -14.08 -2.02 -2.52
CA PHE A 149 -13.53 -0.93 -1.69
C PHE A 149 -12.29 -1.39 -0.92
N GLU A 150 -12.24 -2.67 -0.49
CA GLU A 150 -11.08 -3.24 0.18
C GLU A 150 -9.87 -3.33 -0.74
N ASP A 151 -10.06 -3.79 -1.98
CA ASP A 151 -8.98 -3.80 -2.98
C ASP A 151 -8.43 -2.38 -3.20
N ILE A 152 -9.31 -1.37 -3.30
CA ILE A 152 -8.92 0.03 -3.48
C ILE A 152 -8.20 0.57 -2.23
N ALA A 153 -8.65 0.22 -1.03
CA ALA A 153 -8.00 0.62 0.21
C ALA A 153 -6.52 0.17 0.27
N ASN A 154 -6.22 -0.98 -0.31
CA ASN A 154 -4.88 -1.56 -0.34
C ASN A 154 -3.99 -1.05 -1.49
N TYR A 155 -4.43 -0.06 -2.29
CA TYR A 155 -3.70 0.35 -3.50
C TYR A 155 -2.25 0.78 -3.24
N ARG A 156 -1.99 1.48 -2.12
CA ARG A 156 -0.62 1.94 -1.80
C ARG A 156 0.29 0.80 -1.40
N GLU A 157 -0.22 -0.16 -0.63
CA GLU A 157 0.51 -1.37 -0.28
C GLU A 157 0.89 -2.15 -1.55
N LEU A 158 -0.09 -2.35 -2.45
CA LEU A 158 0.13 -2.98 -3.74
C LEU A 158 1.17 -2.22 -4.59
N SER A 159 1.16 -0.88 -4.58
CA SER A 159 2.16 -0.09 -5.30
C SER A 159 3.56 -0.22 -4.70
N LYS A 160 3.69 -0.25 -3.37
CA LYS A 160 4.99 -0.34 -2.68
C LYS A 160 5.61 -1.73 -2.79
N GLN A 161 4.79 -2.77 -2.78
CA GLN A 161 5.21 -4.17 -2.90
C GLN A 161 5.19 -4.68 -4.35
N ALA A 162 5.13 -3.78 -5.33
CA ALA A 162 5.06 -4.17 -6.73
C ALA A 162 6.28 -4.99 -7.16
N ASN A 163 6.02 -6.06 -7.92
CA ASN A 163 7.07 -6.86 -8.55
C ASN A 163 7.80 -6.06 -9.64
N GLU A 164 7.10 -5.12 -10.27
CA GLU A 164 7.65 -4.25 -11.30
C GLU A 164 6.91 -2.92 -11.36
N THR A 165 7.65 -1.83 -11.53
CA THR A 165 7.10 -0.48 -11.66
C THR A 165 7.61 0.16 -12.95
N LEU A 166 6.69 0.62 -13.80
CA LEU A 166 6.98 1.26 -15.06
C LEU A 166 6.57 2.73 -15.06
N LYS A 167 7.46 3.62 -15.45
CA LYS A 167 7.15 5.03 -15.73
C LYS A 167 6.65 5.15 -17.16
N LEU A 168 5.56 5.89 -17.33
CA LEU A 168 4.93 6.07 -18.63
C LEU A 168 4.28 7.43 -18.76
N LYS A 169 3.81 7.76 -19.94
CA LYS A 169 2.92 8.88 -20.18
C LYS A 169 1.51 8.36 -20.51
N ASP A 170 0.51 8.98 -19.93
CA ASP A 170 -0.89 8.66 -20.26
C ASP A 170 -1.27 9.17 -21.67
N ASN A 171 -2.52 8.94 -22.10
CA ASN A 171 -2.99 9.35 -23.42
C ASN A 171 -3.04 10.88 -23.60
N GLN A 172 -2.90 11.66 -22.51
CA GLN A 172 -2.81 13.13 -22.53
C GLN A 172 -1.37 13.62 -22.34
N ASN A 173 -0.38 12.72 -22.54
CA ASN A 173 1.05 12.99 -22.37
C ASN A 173 1.46 13.42 -20.94
N ARG A 174 0.67 13.05 -19.93
CA ARG A 174 0.96 13.35 -18.53
C ARG A 174 1.76 12.20 -17.91
N PRO A 175 2.79 12.49 -17.09
CA PRO A 175 3.58 11.46 -16.42
C PRO A 175 2.71 10.59 -15.51
N ALA A 176 2.94 9.31 -15.52
CA ALA A 176 2.26 8.32 -14.68
C ALA A 176 3.21 7.17 -14.32
N VAL A 177 2.80 6.42 -13.30
CA VAL A 177 3.48 5.21 -12.85
C VAL A 177 2.49 4.06 -12.86
N ALA A 178 2.89 2.91 -13.39
CA ALA A 178 2.12 1.68 -13.32
C ALA A 178 2.89 0.64 -12.50
N SER A 179 2.31 0.20 -11.40
CA SER A 179 2.86 -0.80 -10.49
C SER A 179 2.15 -2.13 -10.69
N PHE A 180 2.90 -3.19 -10.98
CA PHE A 180 2.42 -4.53 -11.26
C PHE A 180 2.72 -5.43 -10.08
N ASN A 181 1.70 -6.11 -9.56
CA ASN A 181 1.83 -6.99 -8.41
C ASN A 181 1.20 -8.36 -8.72
N GLN A 182 1.97 -9.44 -8.56
CA GLN A 182 1.55 -10.82 -8.82
C GLN A 182 1.01 -11.44 -7.54
N ILE A 183 -0.23 -11.15 -7.19
CA ILE A 183 -0.91 -11.69 -6.02
C ILE A 183 -2.28 -12.22 -6.47
N ASP A 184 -2.53 -13.49 -6.24
CA ASP A 184 -3.81 -14.15 -6.56
C ASP A 184 -4.34 -13.77 -7.97
N GLY A 185 -3.54 -14.07 -8.98
CA GLY A 185 -3.58 -13.47 -10.29
C GLY A 185 -2.64 -12.27 -10.33
N PHE A 186 -3.11 -11.10 -10.75
CA PHE A 186 -2.29 -9.89 -10.65
C PHE A 186 -3.14 -8.62 -10.45
N PHE A 187 -2.52 -7.64 -9.81
CA PHE A 187 -3.02 -6.27 -9.74
C PHE A 187 -2.13 -5.32 -10.55
N VAL A 188 -2.74 -4.30 -11.10
CA VAL A 188 -2.05 -3.15 -11.67
C VAL A 188 -2.62 -1.90 -11.03
N VAL A 189 -1.75 -1.10 -10.42
CA VAL A 189 -2.11 0.21 -9.87
C VAL A 189 -1.50 1.28 -10.76
N VAL A 190 -2.30 2.20 -11.28
CA VAL A 190 -1.82 3.32 -12.10
C VAL A 190 -2.02 4.62 -11.32
N GLU A 191 -0.93 5.33 -11.11
CA GLU A 191 -0.89 6.60 -10.41
C GLU A 191 -0.36 7.71 -11.33
N GLN A 192 -1.04 8.83 -11.36
CA GLN A 192 -0.67 9.99 -12.16
C GLN A 192 0.21 10.95 -11.36
N VAL A 193 1.33 11.35 -11.94
CA VAL A 193 2.21 12.38 -11.37
C VAL A 193 1.64 13.77 -11.68
N SER A 194 1.45 14.58 -10.66
CA SER A 194 0.99 15.96 -10.78
C SER A 194 2.03 16.92 -10.19
N ASN A 195 2.91 17.46 -11.05
CA ASN A 195 3.93 18.42 -10.61
C ASN A 195 3.32 19.71 -10.06
N ALA A 196 2.21 20.17 -10.66
CA ALA A 196 1.52 21.39 -10.21
C ALA A 196 0.97 21.28 -8.80
N LYS A 197 0.51 20.07 -8.41
CA LYS A 197 -0.03 19.80 -7.08
C LYS A 197 0.97 19.15 -6.14
N ASN A 198 2.13 18.74 -6.65
CA ASN A 198 3.15 17.97 -5.94
C ASN A 198 2.62 16.63 -5.38
N GLU A 199 1.87 15.90 -6.20
CA GLU A 199 1.10 14.72 -5.80
C GLU A 199 1.31 13.56 -6.77
N LEU A 200 1.24 12.35 -6.22
CA LEU A 200 1.05 11.09 -6.94
C LEU A 200 -0.37 10.61 -6.69
N MET A 201 -1.21 10.67 -7.71
CA MET A 201 -2.66 10.51 -7.58
C MET A 201 -3.11 9.16 -8.12
N LEU A 202 -3.83 8.36 -7.32
CA LEU A 202 -4.49 7.17 -7.83
C LEU A 202 -5.36 7.52 -9.05
N LYS A 203 -5.16 6.79 -10.14
CA LYS A 203 -5.89 7.00 -11.39
C LYS A 203 -6.83 5.86 -11.71
N THR A 204 -6.30 4.64 -11.67
CA THR A 204 -7.08 3.42 -11.89
C THR A 204 -6.37 2.22 -11.31
N MET A 205 -7.13 1.13 -11.12
CA MET A 205 -6.63 -0.18 -10.74
C MET A 205 -7.25 -1.25 -11.63
N TYR A 206 -6.52 -2.35 -11.81
CA TYR A 206 -7.00 -3.55 -12.49
C TYR A 206 -6.70 -4.78 -11.63
N LYS A 207 -7.58 -5.76 -11.68
CA LYS A 207 -7.35 -7.10 -11.14
C LYS A 207 -7.69 -8.11 -12.22
N ALA A 208 -6.78 -9.05 -12.50
CA ALA A 208 -7.01 -10.09 -13.49
C ALA A 208 -6.32 -11.40 -13.10
N ARG A 209 -6.68 -12.48 -13.76
CA ARG A 209 -6.08 -13.80 -13.57
C ARG A 209 -4.84 -13.97 -14.45
N GLY A 210 -3.99 -14.92 -14.08
CA GLY A 210 -2.79 -15.28 -14.84
C GLY A 210 -1.55 -14.48 -14.43
N ASN A 211 -0.53 -14.45 -15.31
CA ASN A 211 0.70 -13.71 -15.09
C ASN A 211 0.60 -12.32 -15.72
N TYR A 212 0.97 -11.27 -14.99
CA TYR A 212 0.90 -9.90 -15.51
C TYR A 212 1.78 -9.68 -16.75
N LYS A 213 2.95 -10.36 -16.85
CA LYS A 213 3.87 -10.24 -18.00
C LYS A 213 3.26 -10.71 -19.31
N ASP A 214 2.33 -11.66 -19.25
CA ASP A 214 1.63 -12.19 -20.42
C ASP A 214 0.46 -11.31 -20.85
N SER A 215 0.02 -10.41 -19.98
CA SER A 215 -1.17 -9.57 -20.19
C SER A 215 -0.96 -8.50 -21.27
N LEU A 216 -2.02 -8.19 -22.01
CA LEU A 216 -2.02 -7.08 -22.97
C LEU A 216 -1.77 -5.73 -22.29
N ILE A 217 -2.23 -5.58 -21.03
CA ILE A 217 -2.04 -4.35 -20.24
C ILE A 217 -0.55 -4.12 -20.00
N TYR A 218 0.19 -5.15 -19.55
CA TYR A 218 1.63 -5.06 -19.33
C TYR A 218 2.37 -4.72 -20.62
N LYS A 219 2.13 -5.48 -21.69
CA LYS A 219 2.81 -5.30 -22.98
C LYS A 219 2.61 -3.88 -23.54
N ARG A 220 1.38 -3.35 -23.45
CA ARG A 220 1.07 -1.96 -23.88
C ARG A 220 1.72 -0.91 -22.96
N THR A 221 1.77 -1.17 -21.66
CA THR A 221 2.39 -0.26 -20.69
C THR A 221 3.90 -0.22 -20.86
N LEU A 222 4.53 -1.39 -21.09
CA LEU A 222 5.97 -1.50 -21.37
C LEU A 222 6.35 -0.74 -22.64
N ALA A 223 5.58 -0.90 -23.73
CA ALA A 223 5.81 -0.17 -24.97
C ALA A 223 5.70 1.37 -24.77
N LYS A 224 4.73 1.84 -23.98
CA LYS A 224 4.61 3.28 -23.64
C LYS A 224 5.75 3.77 -22.76
N SER A 225 6.26 2.95 -21.84
CA SER A 225 7.38 3.29 -20.97
C SER A 225 8.67 3.48 -21.81
N GLN A 226 8.94 2.61 -22.74
CA GLN A 226 10.11 2.69 -23.63
C GLN A 226 10.11 3.96 -24.51
N ASN A 227 8.93 4.42 -24.92
CA ASN A 227 8.76 5.65 -25.72
C ASN A 227 8.73 6.94 -24.86
N SER A 228 8.89 6.83 -23.55
CA SER A 228 8.77 7.96 -22.61
C SER A 228 10.10 8.42 -22.03
N ASN A 229 11.16 7.67 -22.29
CA ASN A 229 12.56 8.01 -21.99
C ASN A 229 13.13 8.78 -23.21
#